data_78e3741d2449cc7e84335ebadcbcced6
#
_entry.id   78e3741d2449cc7e84335ebadcbcced6
#
_cell.length_a   1.000
_cell.length_b   1.000
_cell.length_c   1.000
_cell.angle_alpha   90.00
_cell.angle_beta   90.00
_cell.angle_gamma   90.00
#
_symmetry.space_group_name_H-M   'P 1'
#
loop_
_entity.id
_entity.type
_entity.pdbx_description
1 polymer ?
#
loop_
_entity_poly.entity_id
_entity_poly.type
_entity_poly.pdbx_seq_one_letter_code
_entity_poly.pdbx_strand_id
1 'polypeptide(L)'
;MKSLLVSIVAAVVLVGCKSISIHKAAFDGNIEAVKQHLDAGAEVDAKDDKFVGTFLHWAAAGGQDEIVELLIAAGADVNATDGDGDTPLHLAGNNTATKVIAELLIAKGADVNAMNLSPPGREIGGMTPLDMATLGNRTEIANLIRKHGGKTGAELKAEGN
;
A
#
# COMPACT_ATOMS: atom_id res chain seq x y z
N MET A 1 -37.53 14.08 5.13
CA MET A 1 -36.81 15.37 5.18
C MET A 1 -35.38 15.28 5.77
N LYS A 2 -34.96 14.18 6.42
CA LYS A 2 -33.59 14.06 6.98
C LYS A 2 -32.54 13.55 5.98
N SER A 3 -32.94 12.94 4.86
CA SER A 3 -32.00 12.34 3.89
C SER A 3 -31.44 13.35 2.86
N LEU A 4 -32.15 14.47 2.63
CA LEU A 4 -31.71 15.51 1.69
C LEU A 4 -30.62 16.44 2.26
N LEU A 5 -30.56 16.59 3.60
CA LEU A 5 -29.58 17.44 4.26
C LEU A 5 -28.17 16.81 4.27
N VAL A 6 -28.07 15.49 4.32
CA VAL A 6 -26.78 14.78 4.29
C VAL A 6 -26.13 14.90 2.89
N SER A 7 -26.93 14.83 1.82
CA SER A 7 -26.42 14.99 0.44
C SER A 7 -25.93 16.40 0.13
N ILE A 8 -26.51 17.43 0.75
CA ILE A 8 -26.14 18.85 0.51
C ILE A 8 -24.84 19.19 1.24
N VAL A 9 -24.61 18.63 2.43
CA VAL A 9 -23.36 18.86 3.17
C VAL A 9 -22.17 18.18 2.47
N ALA A 10 -22.37 16.99 1.90
CA ALA A 10 -21.34 16.31 1.10
C ALA A 10 -20.97 17.08 -0.17
N ALA A 11 -21.94 17.76 -0.80
CA ALA A 11 -21.72 18.53 -2.04
C ALA A 11 -21.02 19.89 -1.80
N VAL A 12 -21.18 20.49 -0.63
CA VAL A 12 -20.60 21.82 -0.31
C VAL A 12 -19.13 21.74 0.08
N VAL A 13 -18.67 20.62 0.62
CA VAL A 13 -17.25 20.42 0.98
C VAL A 13 -16.37 20.19 -0.27
N LEU A 14 -16.95 19.78 -1.40
CA LEU A 14 -16.24 19.54 -2.66
C LEU A 14 -15.91 20.79 -3.49
N VAL A 15 -16.44 21.96 -3.15
CA VAL A 15 -16.32 23.18 -3.98
C VAL A 15 -15.19 24.13 -3.53
N GLY A 16 -14.52 23.88 -2.42
CA GLY A 16 -13.56 24.81 -1.84
C GLY A 16 -12.13 24.33 -1.61
N CYS A 17 -11.82 23.05 -1.78
CA CYS A 17 -10.44 22.56 -1.74
C CYS A 17 -9.99 22.16 -3.14
N LYS A 18 -8.81 22.65 -3.58
CA LYS A 18 -8.04 21.94 -4.61
C LYS A 18 -8.11 20.47 -4.24
N SER A 19 -8.71 19.62 -5.10
CA SER A 19 -8.89 18.20 -4.79
C SER A 19 -7.51 17.60 -4.57
N ILE A 20 -7.10 17.52 -3.31
CA ILE A 20 -5.96 16.70 -2.94
C ILE A 20 -6.39 15.31 -3.33
N SER A 21 -5.68 14.70 -4.28
CA SER A 21 -5.92 13.30 -4.61
C SER A 21 -5.93 12.51 -3.29
N ILE A 22 -6.95 11.68 -3.08
CA ILE A 22 -7.05 10.83 -1.90
C ILE A 22 -5.78 9.98 -1.71
N HIS A 23 -5.15 9.57 -2.80
CA HIS A 23 -3.86 8.88 -2.79
C HIS A 23 -2.76 9.73 -2.15
N LYS A 24 -2.71 11.03 -2.51
CA LYS A 24 -1.80 11.95 -1.84
C LYS A 24 -2.14 12.17 -0.38
N ALA A 25 -3.42 12.22 -0.03
CA ALA A 25 -3.86 12.31 1.37
C ALA A 25 -3.43 11.08 2.18
N ALA A 26 -3.51 9.88 1.58
CA ALA A 26 -3.04 8.64 2.20
C ALA A 26 -1.52 8.64 2.41
N PHE A 27 -0.75 9.12 1.44
CA PHE A 27 0.71 9.27 1.56
C PHE A 27 1.12 10.30 2.62
N ASP A 28 0.45 11.46 2.64
CA ASP A 28 0.79 12.58 3.52
C ASP A 28 0.29 12.39 4.98
N GLY A 29 -0.47 11.32 5.26
CA GLY A 29 -0.99 11.07 6.61
C GLY A 29 -2.28 11.81 6.95
N ASN A 30 -3.01 12.32 5.96
CA ASN A 30 -4.27 13.03 6.20
C ASN A 30 -5.43 12.05 6.39
N ILE A 31 -5.50 11.46 7.59
CA ILE A 31 -6.50 10.44 7.93
C ILE A 31 -7.94 10.94 7.80
N GLU A 32 -8.20 12.21 8.11
CA GLU A 32 -9.54 12.79 8.01
C GLU A 32 -10.03 12.84 6.56
N ALA A 33 -9.14 13.21 5.62
CA ALA A 33 -9.48 13.20 4.20
C ALA A 33 -9.74 11.77 3.70
N VAL A 34 -8.95 10.79 4.16
CA VAL A 34 -9.17 9.37 3.82
C VAL A 34 -10.52 8.88 4.33
N LYS A 35 -10.85 9.14 5.62
CA LYS A 35 -12.14 8.80 6.21
C LYS A 35 -13.30 9.41 5.43
N GLN A 36 -13.24 10.71 5.15
CA GLN A 36 -14.30 11.41 4.41
C GLN A 36 -14.54 10.80 3.02
N HIS A 37 -13.49 10.36 2.32
CA HIS A 37 -13.65 9.72 1.02
C HIS A 37 -14.28 8.33 1.12
N LEU A 38 -13.87 7.53 2.10
CA LEU A 38 -14.48 6.22 2.35
C LEU A 38 -15.95 6.35 2.76
N ASP A 39 -16.28 7.31 3.64
CA ASP A 39 -17.65 7.62 4.05
C ASP A 39 -18.51 8.12 2.90
N ALA A 40 -17.90 8.79 1.91
CA ALA A 40 -18.57 9.22 0.68
C ALA A 40 -18.78 8.07 -0.33
N GLY A 41 -18.34 6.85 -0.01
CA GLY A 41 -18.52 5.66 -0.84
C GLY A 41 -17.44 5.44 -1.88
N ALA A 42 -16.24 6.01 -1.71
CA ALA A 42 -15.10 5.70 -2.56
C ALA A 42 -14.71 4.21 -2.41
N GLU A 43 -14.39 3.56 -3.53
CA GLU A 43 -13.87 2.20 -3.52
C GLU A 43 -12.50 2.18 -2.84
N VAL A 44 -12.34 1.33 -1.81
CA VAL A 44 -11.11 1.26 -0.99
C VAL A 44 -9.88 0.90 -1.81
N ASP A 45 -10.05 0.10 -2.86
CA ASP A 45 -8.97 -0.34 -3.77
C ASP A 45 -8.92 0.48 -5.08
N ALA A 46 -9.56 1.67 -5.11
CA ALA A 46 -9.43 2.55 -6.26
C ALA A 46 -7.94 2.88 -6.52
N LYS A 47 -7.54 2.78 -7.79
CA LYS A 47 -6.17 3.00 -8.22
C LYS A 47 -6.00 4.40 -8.80
N ASP A 48 -4.84 5.02 -8.58
CA ASP A 48 -4.50 6.28 -9.22
C ASP A 48 -4.09 6.09 -10.69
N ASP A 49 -4.26 7.14 -11.51
CA ASP A 49 -3.99 7.07 -12.95
C ASP A 49 -2.50 7.01 -13.30
N LYS A 50 -1.62 7.39 -12.38
CA LYS A 50 -0.21 7.58 -12.69
C LYS A 50 0.65 6.36 -12.34
N PHE A 51 0.47 5.82 -11.14
CA PHE A 51 1.25 4.68 -10.63
C PHE A 51 0.42 3.41 -10.54
N VAL A 52 -0.89 3.52 -10.80
CA VAL A 52 -1.85 2.41 -10.69
C VAL A 52 -1.86 1.82 -9.27
N GLY A 53 -1.46 2.61 -8.30
CA GLY A 53 -1.40 2.22 -6.88
C GLY A 53 -2.72 2.51 -6.14
N THR A 54 -3.11 1.63 -5.21
CA THR A 54 -4.26 1.84 -4.33
C THR A 54 -3.91 2.77 -3.17
N PHE A 55 -4.90 3.22 -2.40
CA PHE A 55 -4.67 4.03 -1.19
C PHE A 55 -3.72 3.33 -0.21
N LEU A 56 -3.81 1.98 -0.11
CA LEU A 56 -2.96 1.19 0.76
C LEU A 56 -1.48 1.21 0.33
N HIS A 57 -1.19 1.24 -0.98
CA HIS A 57 0.17 1.42 -1.49
C HIS A 57 0.74 2.77 -1.05
N TRP A 58 -0.04 3.84 -1.22
CA TRP A 58 0.40 5.18 -0.86
C TRP A 58 0.58 5.37 0.64
N ALA A 59 -0.33 4.81 1.46
CA ALA A 59 -0.20 4.83 2.91
C ALA A 59 1.04 4.04 3.39
N ALA A 60 1.28 2.87 2.81
CA ALA A 60 2.47 2.07 3.13
C ALA A 60 3.76 2.78 2.72
N ALA A 61 3.81 3.39 1.52
CA ALA A 61 4.95 4.17 1.07
C ALA A 61 5.20 5.44 1.92
N GLY A 62 4.13 6.05 2.45
CA GLY A 62 4.19 7.23 3.31
C GLY A 62 4.51 6.93 4.78
N GLY A 63 4.52 5.65 5.18
CA GLY A 63 4.75 5.27 6.58
C GLY A 63 3.59 5.60 7.52
N GLN A 64 2.36 5.55 7.02
CA GLN A 64 1.16 6.02 7.72
C GLN A 64 0.41 4.87 8.42
N ASP A 65 0.89 4.45 9.57
CA ASP A 65 0.40 3.28 10.31
C ASP A 65 -1.13 3.30 10.52
N GLU A 66 -1.67 4.42 11.02
CA GLU A 66 -3.10 4.56 11.32
C GLU A 66 -3.98 4.50 10.05
N ILE A 67 -3.48 5.01 8.92
CA ILE A 67 -4.20 4.95 7.63
C ILE A 67 -4.15 3.52 7.08
N VAL A 68 -3.02 2.83 7.22
CA VAL A 68 -2.91 1.41 6.84
C VAL A 68 -3.92 0.58 7.63
N GLU A 69 -4.01 0.76 8.95
CA GLU A 69 -5.02 0.08 9.78
C GLU A 69 -6.44 0.38 9.32
N LEU A 70 -6.75 1.66 9.07
CA LEU A 70 -8.06 2.10 8.60
C LEU A 70 -8.44 1.45 7.26
N LEU A 71 -7.53 1.47 6.29
CA LEU A 71 -7.78 0.90 4.96
C LEU A 71 -7.97 -0.62 5.00
N ILE A 72 -7.14 -1.32 5.78
CA ILE A 72 -7.30 -2.77 5.99
C ILE A 72 -8.63 -3.08 6.69
N ALA A 73 -9.03 -2.29 7.69
CA ALA A 73 -10.33 -2.45 8.34
C ALA A 73 -11.52 -2.17 7.41
N ALA A 74 -11.33 -1.28 6.42
CA ALA A 74 -12.31 -1.01 5.37
C ALA A 74 -12.33 -2.08 4.26
N GLY A 75 -11.47 -3.11 4.34
CA GLY A 75 -11.45 -4.24 3.40
C GLY A 75 -10.48 -4.07 2.22
N ALA A 76 -9.48 -3.21 2.33
CA ALA A 76 -8.44 -3.08 1.31
C ALA A 76 -7.72 -4.40 1.06
N ASP A 77 -7.46 -4.71 -0.23
CA ASP A 77 -6.68 -5.88 -0.61
C ASP A 77 -5.19 -5.66 -0.30
N VAL A 78 -4.69 -6.38 0.69
CA VAL A 78 -3.28 -6.32 1.13
C VAL A 78 -2.29 -6.86 0.09
N ASN A 79 -2.79 -7.58 -0.92
CA ASN A 79 -2.02 -8.16 -2.02
C ASN A 79 -2.27 -7.45 -3.37
N ALA A 80 -3.01 -6.34 -3.37
CA ALA A 80 -3.16 -5.54 -4.58
C ALA A 80 -1.78 -5.19 -5.16
N THR A 81 -1.68 -5.14 -6.48
CA THR A 81 -0.45 -4.75 -7.18
C THR A 81 -0.60 -3.39 -7.84
N ASP A 82 0.44 -2.59 -7.83
CA ASP A 82 0.52 -1.34 -8.59
C ASP A 82 0.99 -1.57 -10.04
N GLY A 83 1.34 -0.51 -10.76
CA GLY A 83 1.79 -0.57 -12.16
C GLY A 83 3.13 -1.28 -12.35
N ASP A 84 3.97 -1.33 -11.34
CA ASP A 84 5.26 -2.02 -11.35
C ASP A 84 5.15 -3.46 -10.77
N GLY A 85 3.93 -3.88 -10.40
CA GLY A 85 3.68 -5.16 -9.76
C GLY A 85 4.06 -5.18 -8.27
N ASP A 86 4.38 -4.03 -7.69
CA ASP A 86 4.67 -3.93 -6.28
C ASP A 86 3.38 -4.11 -5.46
N THR A 87 3.46 -4.85 -4.37
CA THR A 87 2.41 -4.91 -3.34
C THR A 87 2.69 -3.86 -2.25
N PRO A 88 1.72 -3.53 -1.39
CA PRO A 88 1.98 -2.65 -0.24
C PRO A 88 3.17 -3.10 0.62
N LEU A 89 3.42 -4.41 0.71
CA LEU A 89 4.56 -4.95 1.47
C LEU A 89 5.92 -4.67 0.79
N HIS A 90 5.99 -4.62 -0.55
CA HIS A 90 7.19 -4.16 -1.27
C HIS A 90 7.51 -2.71 -0.91
N LEU A 91 6.49 -1.84 -0.92
CA LEU A 91 6.67 -0.42 -0.60
C LEU A 91 7.03 -0.21 0.88
N ALA A 92 6.49 -1.01 1.79
CA ALA A 92 6.90 -1.04 3.18
C ALA A 92 8.39 -1.41 3.35
N GLY A 93 8.94 -2.25 2.46
CA GLY A 93 10.36 -2.60 2.45
C GLY A 93 11.28 -1.49 1.98
N ASN A 94 10.82 -0.60 1.12
CA ASN A 94 11.71 0.32 0.39
C ASN A 94 11.81 1.72 1.02
N ASN A 95 10.85 2.20 1.80
CA ASN A 95 10.76 3.63 2.12
C ASN A 95 10.68 3.93 3.62
N THR A 96 9.93 4.98 3.97
CA THR A 96 9.76 5.49 5.34
C THR A 96 8.87 4.60 6.20
N ALA A 97 8.33 3.52 5.64
CA ALA A 97 7.43 2.61 6.34
C ALA A 97 8.03 2.10 7.66
N THR A 98 7.19 2.02 8.63
CA THR A 98 7.55 1.47 9.93
C THR A 98 7.49 -0.06 9.90
N LYS A 99 8.18 -0.70 10.85
CA LYS A 99 8.04 -2.14 11.07
C LYS A 99 6.59 -2.53 11.36
N VAL A 100 5.82 -1.63 11.99
CA VAL A 100 4.39 -1.81 12.31
C VAL A 100 3.57 -2.08 11.04
N ILE A 101 3.79 -1.31 9.96
CA ILE A 101 3.09 -1.53 8.69
C ILE A 101 3.38 -2.92 8.13
N ALA A 102 4.64 -3.34 8.13
CA ALA A 102 5.00 -4.69 7.65
C ALA A 102 4.35 -5.78 8.53
N GLU A 103 4.33 -5.61 9.86
CA GLU A 103 3.67 -6.52 10.78
C GLU A 103 2.16 -6.61 10.51
N LEU A 104 1.49 -5.46 10.31
CA LEU A 104 0.06 -5.40 9.99
C LEU A 104 -0.25 -6.10 8.67
N LEU A 105 0.48 -5.79 7.60
CA LEU A 105 0.27 -6.39 6.28
C LEU A 105 0.45 -7.91 6.34
N ILE A 106 1.54 -8.40 6.96
CA ILE A 106 1.80 -9.83 7.12
C ILE A 106 0.71 -10.52 7.96
N ALA A 107 0.30 -9.90 9.07
CA ALA A 107 -0.77 -10.44 9.92
C ALA A 107 -2.12 -10.53 9.20
N LYS A 108 -2.32 -9.72 8.15
CA LYS A 108 -3.52 -9.72 7.32
C LYS A 108 -3.39 -10.54 6.03
N GLY A 109 -2.32 -11.32 5.89
CA GLY A 109 -2.15 -12.28 4.81
C GLY A 109 -1.43 -11.71 3.58
N ALA A 110 -0.60 -10.68 3.75
CA ALA A 110 0.27 -10.25 2.67
C ALA A 110 1.23 -11.37 2.27
N ASP A 111 1.35 -11.59 0.96
CA ASP A 111 2.28 -12.59 0.41
C ASP A 111 3.72 -12.06 0.56
N VAL A 112 4.46 -12.68 1.48
CA VAL A 112 5.86 -12.33 1.76
C VAL A 112 6.82 -12.70 0.63
N ASN A 113 6.35 -13.50 -0.34
CA ASN A 113 7.10 -13.98 -1.49
C ASN A 113 6.55 -13.47 -2.83
N ALA A 114 5.63 -12.52 -2.80
CA ALA A 114 5.15 -11.87 -4.02
C ALA A 114 6.34 -11.34 -4.83
N MET A 115 6.29 -11.48 -6.15
CA MET A 115 7.32 -10.96 -7.04
C MET A 115 6.75 -9.82 -7.88
N ASN A 116 7.41 -8.68 -7.85
CA ASN A 116 7.05 -7.56 -8.70
C ASN A 116 7.49 -7.77 -10.16
N LEU A 117 7.10 -6.88 -11.06
CA LEU A 117 7.50 -6.94 -12.45
C LEU A 117 8.98 -6.54 -12.59
N SER A 118 9.71 -7.28 -13.39
CA SER A 118 11.07 -6.84 -13.77
C SER A 118 10.98 -5.64 -14.70
N PRO A 119 11.71 -4.55 -14.44
CA PRO A 119 11.79 -3.46 -15.40
C PRO A 119 12.28 -3.96 -16.77
N PRO A 120 11.73 -3.44 -17.89
CA PRO A 120 12.17 -3.82 -19.23
C PRO A 120 13.70 -3.65 -19.37
N GLY A 121 14.38 -4.70 -19.84
CA GLY A 121 15.83 -4.70 -20.06
C GLY A 121 16.70 -5.10 -18.86
N ARG A 122 16.12 -5.46 -17.72
CA ARG A 122 16.83 -6.14 -16.63
C ARG A 122 16.46 -7.62 -16.64
N GLU A 123 17.44 -8.49 -16.90
CA GLU A 123 17.29 -9.95 -16.77
C GLU A 123 17.20 -10.44 -15.31
N ILE A 124 17.16 -9.51 -14.36
CA ILE A 124 16.93 -9.81 -12.95
C ILE A 124 15.42 -10.00 -12.84
N GLY A 125 14.95 -11.23 -12.73
CA GLY A 125 13.52 -11.50 -12.44
C GLY A 125 13.03 -10.67 -11.26
N GLY A 126 11.72 -10.55 -11.12
CA GLY A 126 11.08 -9.69 -10.12
C GLY A 126 11.71 -9.75 -8.73
N MET A 127 11.65 -8.66 -8.03
CA MET A 127 12.11 -8.55 -6.64
C MET A 127 10.98 -8.93 -5.69
N THR A 128 11.34 -9.49 -4.54
CA THR A 128 10.42 -9.76 -3.45
C THR A 128 10.43 -8.62 -2.43
N PRO A 129 9.45 -8.54 -1.51
CA PRO A 129 9.50 -7.59 -0.40
C PRO A 129 10.79 -7.68 0.42
N LEU A 130 11.38 -8.87 0.53
CA LEU A 130 12.66 -9.07 1.19
C LEU A 130 13.82 -8.43 0.43
N ASP A 131 13.84 -8.55 -0.90
CA ASP A 131 14.85 -7.89 -1.73
C ASP A 131 14.76 -6.37 -1.55
N MET A 132 13.53 -5.82 -1.57
CA MET A 132 13.30 -4.38 -1.38
C MET A 132 13.76 -3.91 0.01
N ALA A 133 13.44 -4.66 1.06
CA ALA A 133 13.86 -4.34 2.43
C ALA A 133 15.39 -4.40 2.59
N THR A 134 16.04 -5.33 1.89
CA THR A 134 17.51 -5.48 1.92
C THR A 134 18.18 -4.32 1.17
N LEU A 135 17.68 -3.97 -0.01
CA LEU A 135 18.17 -2.84 -0.80
C LEU A 135 17.97 -1.50 -0.09
N GLY A 136 16.84 -1.34 0.60
CA GLY A 136 16.51 -0.17 1.42
C GLY A 136 17.24 -0.11 2.75
N ASN A 137 18.13 -1.07 3.07
CA ASN A 137 18.80 -1.20 4.38
C ASN A 137 17.82 -1.26 5.57
N ARG A 138 16.64 -1.84 5.36
CA ARG A 138 15.59 -1.97 6.37
C ARG A 138 15.72 -3.29 7.13
N THR A 139 16.79 -3.41 7.91
CA THR A 139 17.17 -4.67 8.56
C THR A 139 16.05 -5.27 9.43
N GLU A 140 15.31 -4.45 10.16
CA GLU A 140 14.21 -4.94 11.02
C GLU A 140 13.06 -5.52 10.19
N ILE A 141 12.70 -4.87 9.08
CA ILE A 141 11.66 -5.34 8.16
C ILE A 141 12.14 -6.60 7.44
N ALA A 142 13.38 -6.62 6.96
CA ALA A 142 13.98 -7.80 6.33
C ALA A 142 13.96 -9.03 7.28
N ASN A 143 14.35 -8.83 8.54
CA ASN A 143 14.31 -9.89 9.55
C ASN A 143 12.88 -10.35 9.85
N LEU A 144 11.92 -9.42 9.88
CA LEU A 144 10.51 -9.75 10.06
C LEU A 144 9.99 -10.60 8.90
N ILE A 145 10.23 -10.18 7.65
CA ILE A 145 9.84 -10.92 6.45
C ILE A 145 10.48 -12.31 6.44
N ARG A 146 11.78 -12.43 6.76
CA ARG A 146 12.47 -13.73 6.90
C ARG A 146 11.82 -14.63 7.95
N LYS A 147 11.46 -14.09 9.10
CA LYS A 147 10.79 -14.84 10.18
C LYS A 147 9.46 -15.44 9.72
N HIS A 148 8.78 -14.79 8.76
CA HIS A 148 7.52 -15.26 8.18
C HIS A 148 7.70 -16.05 6.89
N GLY A 149 8.90 -16.56 6.59
CA GLY A 149 9.18 -17.42 5.45
C GLY A 149 9.47 -16.67 4.15
N GLY A 150 9.72 -15.36 4.23
CA GLY A 150 10.10 -14.55 3.07
C GLY A 150 11.46 -14.94 2.52
N LYS A 151 11.56 -15.02 1.21
CA LYS A 151 12.74 -15.38 0.43
C LYS A 151 13.09 -14.26 -0.54
N THR A 152 14.33 -14.20 -0.97
CA THR A 152 14.74 -13.35 -2.08
C THR A 152 14.27 -13.93 -3.42
N GLY A 153 14.14 -13.10 -4.44
CA GLY A 153 13.82 -13.57 -5.77
C GLY A 153 14.83 -14.59 -6.32
N ALA A 154 16.11 -14.47 -5.91
CA ALA A 154 17.15 -15.44 -6.26
C ALA A 154 16.91 -16.82 -5.60
N GLU A 155 16.52 -16.84 -4.32
CA GLU A 155 16.20 -18.07 -3.59
C GLU A 155 14.96 -18.76 -4.20
N LEU A 156 13.89 -18.01 -4.51
CA LEU A 156 12.68 -18.56 -5.12
C LEU A 156 12.98 -19.20 -6.50
N LYS A 157 13.82 -18.57 -7.30
CA LYS A 157 14.24 -19.12 -8.60
C LYS A 157 15.05 -20.39 -8.45
N ALA A 158 15.94 -20.46 -7.47
CA ALA A 158 16.75 -21.65 -7.22
C ALA A 158 15.91 -22.87 -6.79
N GLU A 159 14.76 -22.63 -6.16
CA GLU A 159 13.83 -23.69 -5.74
C GLU A 159 12.88 -24.16 -6.84
N GLY A 160 12.63 -23.31 -7.85
CA GLY A 160 11.72 -23.60 -8.97
C GLY A 160 12.36 -24.31 -10.17
N ASN A 161 13.67 -24.61 -10.13
CA ASN A 161 14.43 -25.33 -11.16
C ASN A 161 14.58 -26.81 -10.82
#